data_4172a43902337448a82d4b5b843c0d04
#
_entry.id   4172a43902337448a82d4b5b843c0d04
#
_cell.length_a   1.000
_cell.length_b   1.000
_cell.length_c   1.000
_cell.angle_alpha   90.00
_cell.angle_beta   90.00
_cell.angle_gamma   90.00
#
_symmetry.space_group_name_H-M   'P 1'
#
loop_
_entity.id
_entity.type
_entity.pdbx_description
1 polymer ?
#
loop_
_entity_poly.entity_id
_entity_poly.type
_entity_poly.pdbx_seq_one_letter_code
_entity_poly.pdbx_strand_id
1 'polypeptide(L)'
;IITAPGSPKENGTRHPSYLEKYPNGTIPGLEDPETGYLLSESLAIMCYLCNKHKWNDLYPEDPEHRGKVDHYLHYHHRSIKEASTGYFAPILRPDLGLSEDLINMSQKMFNNALKALETQWLKKNKFIAGDHVTIADFSAYVEIAQLNTQFTNLYDYSDFENLSRWLEDMSKLPYHDDVHMVLTKMGDISETVPEMEIIMKANLETFSHLNEIASNLSS
;
A
#
# COMPACT_ATOMS: atom_id res chain seq x y z
N ILE A 1 -6.12 -16.25 -0.38
CA ILE A 1 -5.10 -17.17 -0.95
C ILE A 1 -3.78 -16.46 -0.94
N ILE A 2 -2.76 -17.11 -0.36
CA ILE A 2 -1.39 -16.59 -0.35
C ILE A 2 -0.73 -17.00 -1.66
N THR A 3 -0.28 -16.01 -2.40
CA THR A 3 0.32 -16.20 -3.73
C THR A 3 1.80 -15.80 -3.70
N ALA A 4 2.67 -16.61 -4.31
CA ALA A 4 4.11 -16.33 -4.40
C ALA A 4 4.42 -15.43 -5.62
N PRO A 5 4.80 -14.15 -5.42
CA PRO A 5 5.10 -13.24 -6.52
C PRO A 5 6.26 -13.75 -7.38
N GLY A 6 6.07 -13.71 -8.71
CA GLY A 6 7.11 -14.13 -9.68
C GLY A 6 7.35 -15.63 -9.79
N SER A 7 6.73 -16.45 -8.96
CA SER A 7 6.91 -17.90 -8.97
C SER A 7 6.11 -18.60 -10.08
N PRO A 8 6.70 -19.54 -10.83
CA PRO A 8 5.98 -20.39 -11.78
C PRO A 8 5.34 -21.63 -11.14
N LYS A 9 5.58 -21.89 -9.85
CA LYS A 9 5.02 -23.02 -9.11
C LYS A 9 3.52 -22.82 -8.87
N GLU A 10 2.84 -23.90 -8.49
CA GLU A 10 1.45 -23.83 -7.99
C GLU A 10 1.34 -22.73 -6.92
N ASN A 11 0.29 -21.94 -6.96
CA ASN A 11 0.10 -20.72 -6.17
C ASN A 11 1.06 -19.55 -6.48
N GLY A 12 1.82 -19.61 -7.57
CA GLY A 12 2.67 -18.52 -8.02
C GLY A 12 2.00 -17.63 -9.08
N THR A 13 2.37 -16.36 -9.13
CA THR A 13 1.78 -15.40 -10.10
C THR A 13 2.19 -15.68 -11.56
N ARG A 14 3.16 -16.55 -11.80
CA ARG A 14 3.59 -17.00 -13.15
C ARG A 14 3.07 -18.41 -13.48
N HIS A 15 2.30 -19.02 -12.59
CA HIS A 15 1.64 -20.29 -12.90
C HIS A 15 0.51 -20.08 -13.92
N PRO A 16 0.30 -21.00 -14.89
CA PRO A 16 -0.70 -20.84 -15.94
C PRO A 16 -2.10 -20.55 -15.42
N SER A 17 -2.55 -21.23 -14.35
CA SER A 17 -3.88 -21.00 -13.76
C SER A 17 -4.07 -19.61 -13.15
N TYR A 18 -2.99 -18.96 -12.69
CA TYR A 18 -3.03 -17.59 -12.23
C TYR A 18 -3.07 -16.61 -13.41
N LEU A 19 -2.23 -16.85 -14.43
CA LEU A 19 -2.17 -16.00 -15.62
C LEU A 19 -3.45 -16.06 -16.46
N GLU A 20 -4.19 -17.17 -16.42
CA GLU A 20 -5.52 -17.27 -17.03
C GLU A 20 -6.51 -16.27 -16.41
N LYS A 21 -6.44 -16.05 -15.09
CA LYS A 21 -7.27 -15.08 -14.35
C LYS A 21 -6.70 -13.67 -14.41
N TYR A 22 -5.40 -13.52 -14.27
CA TYR A 22 -4.68 -12.25 -14.15
C TYR A 22 -3.47 -12.21 -15.08
N PRO A 23 -3.66 -11.83 -16.36
CA PRO A 23 -2.61 -11.93 -17.39
C PRO A 23 -1.32 -11.16 -17.08
N ASN A 24 -1.41 -10.09 -16.27
CA ASN A 24 -0.24 -9.31 -15.84
C ASN A 24 0.69 -10.09 -14.91
N GLY A 25 0.19 -11.14 -14.26
CA GLY A 25 0.95 -11.93 -13.30
C GLY A 25 1.40 -11.13 -12.07
N THR A 26 0.61 -10.15 -11.66
CA THR A 26 0.85 -9.27 -10.50
C THR A 26 -0.14 -9.55 -9.38
N ILE A 27 0.16 -9.12 -8.18
CA ILE A 27 -0.74 -9.08 -7.02
C ILE A 27 -0.99 -7.64 -6.61
N PRO A 28 -2.16 -7.34 -6.03
CA PRO A 28 -3.28 -8.23 -5.75
C PRO A 28 -4.10 -8.61 -6.98
N GLY A 29 -4.78 -9.76 -6.91
CA GLY A 29 -5.88 -10.13 -7.80
C GLY A 29 -7.14 -10.36 -6.96
N LEU A 30 -8.27 -9.83 -7.41
CA LEU A 30 -9.59 -10.01 -6.80
C LEU A 30 -10.41 -10.95 -7.67
N GLU A 31 -11.07 -11.92 -7.03
CA GLU A 31 -12.15 -12.71 -7.60
C GLU A 31 -13.40 -12.49 -6.74
N ASP A 32 -14.45 -11.96 -7.33
CA ASP A 32 -15.73 -11.76 -6.67
C ASP A 32 -16.52 -13.08 -6.72
N PRO A 33 -16.76 -13.75 -5.59
CA PRO A 33 -17.37 -15.07 -5.58
C PRO A 33 -18.87 -15.07 -5.98
N GLU A 34 -19.55 -13.93 -5.91
CA GLU A 34 -20.95 -13.81 -6.28
C GLU A 34 -21.16 -13.74 -7.79
N THR A 35 -20.22 -13.13 -8.49
CA THR A 35 -20.35 -12.83 -9.93
C THR A 35 -19.30 -13.52 -10.80
N GLY A 36 -18.22 -14.03 -10.19
CA GLY A 36 -17.05 -14.52 -10.92
C GLY A 36 -16.23 -13.40 -11.55
N TYR A 37 -16.49 -12.13 -11.20
CA TYR A 37 -15.75 -10.99 -11.75
C TYR A 37 -14.31 -11.00 -11.27
N LEU A 38 -13.38 -10.85 -12.22
CA LEU A 38 -11.95 -10.84 -11.97
C LEU A 38 -11.40 -9.43 -12.17
N LEU A 39 -10.57 -8.96 -11.24
CA LEU A 39 -9.96 -7.65 -11.30
C LEU A 39 -8.53 -7.68 -10.73
N SER A 40 -7.59 -7.05 -11.40
CA SER A 40 -6.26 -6.74 -10.89
C SER A 40 -6.08 -5.24 -10.72
N GLU A 41 -4.91 -4.79 -10.20
CA GLU A 41 -4.58 -3.44 -9.82
C GLU A 41 -5.25 -2.98 -8.52
N SER A 42 -4.45 -2.79 -7.47
CA SER A 42 -4.94 -2.47 -6.13
C SER A 42 -5.85 -1.24 -6.07
N LEU A 43 -5.52 -0.20 -6.83
CA LEU A 43 -6.33 1.02 -6.87
C LEU A 43 -7.69 0.79 -7.55
N ALA A 44 -7.72 0.01 -8.63
CA ALA A 44 -8.97 -0.37 -9.29
C ALA A 44 -9.83 -1.27 -8.39
N ILE A 45 -9.21 -2.20 -7.66
CA ILE A 45 -9.89 -3.07 -6.69
C ILE A 45 -10.53 -2.24 -5.57
N MET A 46 -9.83 -1.25 -5.01
CA MET A 46 -10.40 -0.36 -3.99
C MET A 46 -11.60 0.42 -4.54
N CYS A 47 -11.50 1.00 -5.73
CA CYS A 47 -12.63 1.70 -6.38
C CYS A 47 -13.82 0.76 -6.61
N TYR A 48 -13.57 -0.47 -7.08
CA TYR A 48 -14.61 -1.48 -7.28
C TYR A 48 -15.32 -1.83 -5.98
N LEU A 49 -14.57 -2.13 -4.91
CA LEU A 49 -15.14 -2.48 -3.61
C LEU A 49 -15.96 -1.33 -3.01
N CYS A 50 -15.46 -0.10 -3.07
CA CYS A 50 -16.21 1.07 -2.61
C CYS A 50 -17.53 1.24 -3.38
N ASN A 51 -17.53 1.09 -4.70
CA ASN A 51 -18.75 1.16 -5.50
C ASN A 51 -19.71 0.01 -5.20
N LYS A 52 -19.19 -1.24 -5.10
CA LYS A 52 -20.00 -2.43 -4.81
C LYS A 52 -20.70 -2.32 -3.46
N HIS A 53 -19.99 -1.89 -2.42
CA HIS A 53 -20.49 -1.83 -1.05
C HIS A 53 -21.06 -0.46 -0.66
N LYS A 54 -21.10 0.51 -1.58
CA LYS A 54 -21.59 1.87 -1.33
C LYS A 54 -20.83 2.61 -0.22
N TRP A 55 -19.53 2.41 -0.14
CA TRP A 55 -18.66 3.11 0.81
C TRP A 55 -18.34 4.52 0.27
N ASN A 56 -19.39 5.35 0.19
CA ASN A 56 -19.33 6.66 -0.45
C ASN A 56 -18.48 7.66 0.34
N ASP A 57 -18.28 7.43 1.63
CA ASP A 57 -17.37 8.23 2.46
C ASP A 57 -15.91 8.03 2.03
N LEU A 58 -15.55 6.82 1.57
CA LEU A 58 -14.20 6.49 1.12
C LEU A 58 -13.96 6.79 -0.37
N TYR A 59 -15.01 6.70 -1.19
CA TYR A 59 -14.96 7.01 -2.62
C TYR A 59 -16.25 7.69 -3.06
N PRO A 60 -16.30 9.03 -2.99
CA PRO A 60 -17.52 9.83 -3.16
C PRO A 60 -18.23 9.63 -4.51
N GLU A 61 -19.57 9.74 -4.51
CA GLU A 61 -20.36 9.74 -5.75
C GLU A 61 -20.35 11.11 -6.43
N ASP A 62 -20.18 12.20 -5.66
CA ASP A 62 -20.10 13.55 -6.20
C ASP A 62 -18.89 13.69 -7.13
N PRO A 63 -19.06 14.18 -8.37
CA PRO A 63 -18.01 14.21 -9.37
C PRO A 63 -16.79 15.04 -9.00
N GLU A 64 -16.97 16.15 -8.29
CA GLU A 64 -15.86 17.03 -7.91
C GLU A 64 -15.01 16.40 -6.81
N HIS A 65 -15.65 15.82 -5.80
CA HIS A 65 -14.94 15.13 -4.72
C HIS A 65 -14.28 13.82 -5.24
N ARG A 66 -15.01 13.04 -6.04
CA ARG A 66 -14.44 11.84 -6.70
C ARG A 66 -13.25 12.21 -7.57
N GLY A 67 -13.35 13.29 -8.35
CA GLY A 67 -12.26 13.77 -9.20
C GLY A 67 -10.98 14.10 -8.42
N LYS A 68 -11.07 14.57 -7.17
CA LYS A 68 -9.90 14.77 -6.30
C LYS A 68 -9.26 13.45 -5.90
N VAL A 69 -10.06 12.45 -5.54
CA VAL A 69 -9.57 11.10 -5.24
C VAL A 69 -8.88 10.50 -6.45
N ASP A 70 -9.54 10.49 -7.61
CA ASP A 70 -9.00 9.94 -8.86
C ASP A 70 -7.72 10.66 -9.29
N HIS A 71 -7.66 11.98 -9.13
CA HIS A 71 -6.44 12.75 -9.40
C HIS A 71 -5.26 12.19 -8.62
N TYR A 72 -5.44 11.94 -7.29
CA TYR A 72 -4.37 11.37 -6.49
C TYR A 72 -4.06 9.91 -6.91
N LEU A 73 -5.06 9.05 -7.13
CA LEU A 73 -4.85 7.67 -7.51
C LEU A 73 -4.03 7.55 -8.82
N HIS A 74 -4.28 8.42 -9.80
CA HIS A 74 -3.47 8.48 -11.02
C HIS A 74 -2.06 9.04 -10.78
N TYR A 75 -1.92 10.03 -9.92
CA TYR A 75 -0.61 10.58 -9.53
C TYR A 75 0.24 9.55 -8.78
N HIS A 76 -0.37 8.69 -7.99
CA HIS A 76 0.28 7.72 -7.10
C HIS A 76 1.31 6.82 -7.82
N HIS A 77 1.00 6.31 -9.02
CA HIS A 77 1.80 5.30 -9.73
C HIS A 77 3.24 5.71 -10.06
N ARG A 78 3.49 6.99 -10.28
CA ARG A 78 4.83 7.53 -10.66
C ARG A 78 5.33 8.55 -9.64
N SER A 79 4.91 8.39 -8.40
CA SER A 79 5.23 9.32 -7.32
C SER A 79 5.46 8.56 -6.01
N ILE A 80 4.49 8.47 -5.14
CA ILE A 80 4.60 7.80 -3.83
C ILE A 80 4.91 6.29 -3.97
N LYS A 81 4.40 5.63 -5.02
CA LYS A 81 4.70 4.21 -5.31
C LYS A 81 6.20 3.93 -5.49
N GLU A 82 6.98 4.93 -5.86
CA GLU A 82 8.43 4.82 -6.01
C GLU A 82 9.16 4.62 -4.65
N ALA A 83 8.48 4.74 -3.52
CA ALA A 83 8.98 4.36 -2.19
C ALA A 83 9.53 2.93 -2.18
N SER A 84 8.77 2.00 -2.78
CA SER A 84 9.16 0.60 -2.85
C SER A 84 10.46 0.39 -3.62
N THR A 85 10.61 0.98 -4.81
CA THR A 85 11.82 0.82 -5.65
C THR A 85 13.01 1.59 -5.11
N GLY A 86 12.76 2.79 -4.54
CA GLY A 86 13.83 3.67 -4.06
C GLY A 86 14.43 3.29 -2.72
N TYR A 87 13.63 2.71 -1.82
CA TYR A 87 14.05 2.50 -0.44
C TYR A 87 13.85 1.05 0.05
N PHE A 88 12.69 0.45 -0.20
CA PHE A 88 12.32 -0.82 0.41
C PHE A 88 12.91 -2.04 -0.34
N ALA A 89 12.73 -2.09 -1.66
CA ALA A 89 13.17 -3.23 -2.47
C ALA A 89 14.69 -3.42 -2.51
N PRO A 90 15.54 -2.37 -2.55
CA PRO A 90 16.98 -2.55 -2.50
C PRO A 90 17.47 -3.32 -1.28
N ILE A 91 16.76 -3.20 -0.17
CA ILE A 91 17.08 -3.83 1.11
C ILE A 91 16.47 -5.24 1.19
N LEU A 92 15.17 -5.36 0.95
CA LEU A 92 14.46 -6.63 1.14
C LEU A 92 14.52 -7.57 -0.06
N ARG A 93 14.82 -7.06 -1.25
CA ARG A 93 14.82 -7.83 -2.49
C ARG A 93 16.07 -7.54 -3.34
N PRO A 94 17.28 -7.70 -2.76
CA PRO A 94 18.52 -7.51 -3.51
C PRO A 94 18.63 -8.45 -4.72
N ASP A 95 17.90 -9.56 -4.69
CA ASP A 95 17.77 -10.51 -5.81
C ASP A 95 17.16 -9.91 -7.08
N LEU A 96 16.44 -8.78 -6.99
CA LEU A 96 15.90 -8.08 -8.15
C LEU A 96 16.98 -7.38 -8.99
N GLY A 97 18.19 -7.19 -8.46
CA GLY A 97 19.31 -6.60 -9.18
C GLY A 97 19.02 -5.20 -9.71
N LEU A 98 18.30 -4.37 -8.95
CA LEU A 98 17.96 -3.01 -9.34
C LEU A 98 19.23 -2.19 -9.55
N SER A 99 19.32 -1.46 -10.67
CA SER A 99 20.46 -0.60 -10.93
C SER A 99 20.46 0.62 -10.02
N GLU A 100 21.65 1.12 -9.69
CA GLU A 100 21.83 2.33 -8.88
C GLU A 100 21.10 3.54 -9.49
N ASP A 101 21.15 3.70 -10.81
CA ASP A 101 20.45 4.77 -11.51
C ASP A 101 18.93 4.69 -11.31
N LEU A 102 18.36 3.49 -11.35
CA LEU A 102 16.92 3.28 -11.11
C LEU A 102 16.56 3.62 -9.67
N ILE A 103 17.34 3.16 -8.70
CA ILE A 103 17.14 3.45 -7.28
C ILE A 103 17.18 4.96 -7.04
N ASN A 104 18.24 5.65 -7.53
CA ASN A 104 18.39 7.09 -7.37
C ASN A 104 17.26 7.89 -8.03
N MET A 105 16.81 7.46 -9.21
CA MET A 105 15.67 8.07 -9.89
C MET A 105 14.37 7.90 -9.08
N SER A 106 14.11 6.71 -8.57
CA SER A 106 12.92 6.43 -7.74
C SER A 106 12.94 7.22 -6.44
N GLN A 107 14.09 7.32 -5.76
CA GLN A 107 14.26 8.16 -4.57
C GLN A 107 13.95 9.63 -4.87
N LYS A 108 14.46 10.15 -5.99
CA LYS A 108 14.18 11.53 -6.41
C LYS A 108 12.69 11.76 -6.67
N MET A 109 12.03 10.81 -7.34
CA MET A 109 10.59 10.90 -7.62
C MET A 109 9.77 10.85 -6.33
N PHE A 110 10.09 9.93 -5.42
CA PHE A 110 9.46 9.83 -4.11
C PHE A 110 9.65 11.10 -3.29
N ASN A 111 10.87 11.63 -3.17
CA ASN A 111 11.15 12.86 -2.42
C ASN A 111 10.41 14.08 -3.00
N ASN A 112 10.26 14.17 -4.33
CA ASN A 112 9.45 15.21 -4.95
C ASN A 112 7.97 15.03 -4.62
N ALA A 113 7.48 13.80 -4.54
CA ALA A 113 6.10 13.50 -4.17
C ALA A 113 5.82 13.84 -2.70
N LEU A 114 6.74 13.57 -1.77
CA LEU A 114 6.62 14.01 -0.38
C LEU A 114 6.52 15.54 -0.27
N LYS A 115 7.34 16.27 -1.02
CA LYS A 115 7.25 17.75 -1.07
C LYS A 115 5.91 18.22 -1.63
N ALA A 116 5.36 17.54 -2.63
CA ALA A 116 4.04 17.86 -3.16
C ALA A 116 2.92 17.58 -2.13
N LEU A 117 2.98 16.46 -1.42
CA LEU A 117 2.07 16.17 -0.31
C LEU A 117 2.14 17.25 0.75
N GLU A 118 3.35 17.59 1.23
CA GLU A 118 3.59 18.60 2.27
C GLU A 118 3.05 19.98 1.88
N THR A 119 3.37 20.45 0.65
CA THR A 119 3.17 21.85 0.28
C THR A 119 1.88 22.14 -0.47
N GLN A 120 1.23 21.12 -1.03
CA GLN A 120 0.04 21.27 -1.87
C GLN A 120 -1.18 20.52 -1.33
N TRP A 121 -1.07 19.18 -1.16
CA TRP A 121 -2.21 18.33 -0.80
C TRP A 121 -2.62 18.50 0.66
N LEU A 122 -1.67 18.31 1.59
CA LEU A 122 -1.92 18.32 3.04
C LEU A 122 -1.83 19.70 3.68
N LYS A 123 -1.28 20.70 2.97
CA LYS A 123 -1.19 22.07 3.49
C LYS A 123 -2.55 22.72 3.68
N LYS A 124 -3.52 22.39 2.82
CA LYS A 124 -4.86 22.99 2.80
C LYS A 124 -5.94 22.05 3.30
N ASN A 125 -5.65 20.77 3.34
CA ASN A 125 -6.62 19.73 3.69
C ASN A 125 -6.11 18.91 4.86
N LYS A 126 -7.06 18.35 5.61
CA LYS A 126 -6.72 17.38 6.66
C LYS A 126 -6.20 16.07 6.06
N PHE A 127 -6.82 15.60 4.98
CA PHE A 127 -6.47 14.40 4.22
C PHE A 127 -6.22 14.75 2.76
N ILE A 128 -5.73 13.80 1.96
CA ILE A 128 -5.27 14.04 0.59
C ILE A 128 -6.36 14.65 -0.29
N ALA A 129 -7.59 14.13 -0.23
CA ALA A 129 -8.68 14.59 -1.09
C ALA A 129 -9.61 15.65 -0.43
N GLY A 130 -9.38 15.99 0.85
CA GLY A 130 -10.22 16.94 1.60
C GLY A 130 -10.15 16.76 3.11
N ASP A 131 -11.31 16.87 3.78
CA ASP A 131 -11.40 16.85 5.25
C ASP A 131 -11.68 15.44 5.83
N HIS A 132 -11.95 14.46 4.97
CA HIS A 132 -12.27 13.08 5.33
C HIS A 132 -11.31 12.10 4.67
N VAL A 133 -11.05 10.98 5.35
CA VAL A 133 -10.25 9.87 4.81
C VAL A 133 -10.93 9.29 3.58
N THR A 134 -10.13 9.02 2.55
CA THR A 134 -10.56 8.38 1.31
C THR A 134 -9.58 7.26 0.91
N ILE A 135 -9.89 6.52 -0.16
CA ILE A 135 -8.96 5.52 -0.70
C ILE A 135 -7.66 6.16 -1.23
N ALA A 136 -7.63 7.46 -1.48
CA ALA A 136 -6.39 8.19 -1.77
C ALA A 136 -5.42 8.14 -0.58
N ASP A 137 -5.94 8.33 0.64
CA ASP A 137 -5.15 8.29 1.87
C ASP A 137 -4.63 6.88 2.15
N PHE A 138 -5.48 5.86 2.02
CA PHE A 138 -5.04 4.47 2.21
C PHE A 138 -3.94 4.07 1.22
N SER A 139 -4.08 4.45 -0.06
CA SER A 139 -3.06 4.13 -1.06
C SER A 139 -1.72 4.84 -0.81
N ALA A 140 -1.76 6.08 -0.32
CA ALA A 140 -0.55 6.82 0.07
C ALA A 140 0.09 6.24 1.33
N TYR A 141 -0.74 5.97 2.34
CA TYR A 141 -0.28 5.63 3.66
C TYR A 141 0.54 4.35 3.68
N VAL A 142 0.07 3.29 3.01
CA VAL A 142 0.78 2.00 2.99
C VAL A 142 2.19 2.10 2.38
N GLU A 143 2.41 3.00 1.43
CA GLU A 143 3.73 3.21 0.82
C GLU A 143 4.64 4.10 1.67
N ILE A 144 4.09 5.11 2.33
CA ILE A 144 4.84 6.07 3.15
C ILE A 144 5.13 5.46 4.53
N ALA A 145 4.12 4.93 5.21
CA ALA A 145 4.26 4.43 6.57
C ALA A 145 5.23 3.26 6.67
N GLN A 146 5.31 2.39 5.67
CA GLN A 146 6.26 1.27 5.69
C GLN A 146 7.71 1.73 5.89
N LEU A 147 8.07 2.95 5.47
CA LEU A 147 9.43 3.48 5.60
C LEU A 147 9.67 4.22 6.93
N ASN A 148 8.59 4.52 7.68
CA ASN A 148 8.64 5.33 8.89
C ASN A 148 9.58 4.73 9.95
N THR A 149 10.19 5.60 10.76
CA THR A 149 11.08 5.23 11.87
C THR A 149 10.41 4.32 12.90
N GLN A 150 9.09 4.37 13.03
CA GLN A 150 8.35 3.49 13.94
C GLN A 150 8.16 2.05 13.40
N PHE A 151 8.40 1.81 12.10
CA PHE A 151 8.29 0.50 11.46
C PHE A 151 9.65 0.02 10.98
N THR A 152 10.01 0.34 9.73
CA THR A 152 11.23 -0.18 9.11
C THR A 152 12.44 0.74 9.24
N ASN A 153 12.24 1.97 9.71
CA ASN A 153 13.26 2.99 9.95
C ASN A 153 14.10 3.34 8.71
N LEU A 154 13.47 3.38 7.53
CA LEU A 154 14.15 3.69 6.28
C LEU A 154 14.04 5.16 5.86
N TYR A 155 13.13 5.92 6.46
CA TYR A 155 12.93 7.34 6.16
C TYR A 155 12.41 8.10 7.38
N ASP A 156 13.04 9.25 7.67
CA ASP A 156 12.60 10.18 8.71
C ASP A 156 11.76 11.29 8.08
N TYR A 157 10.49 11.41 8.54
CA TYR A 157 9.54 12.42 8.07
C TYR A 157 9.48 13.65 8.95
N SER A 158 10.34 13.81 9.94
CA SER A 158 10.28 14.89 10.93
C SER A 158 10.36 16.31 10.35
N ASP A 159 10.98 16.47 9.18
CA ASP A 159 11.07 17.75 8.47
C ASP A 159 9.77 18.14 7.72
N PHE A 160 8.75 17.28 7.70
CA PHE A 160 7.50 17.47 7.00
C PHE A 160 6.34 17.62 8.00
N GLU A 161 5.97 18.85 8.34
CA GLU A 161 4.97 19.15 9.39
C GLU A 161 3.58 18.59 9.03
N ASN A 162 3.06 18.91 7.83
CA ASN A 162 1.73 18.48 7.40
C ASN A 162 1.67 16.97 7.17
N LEU A 163 2.73 16.38 6.63
CA LEU A 163 2.84 14.94 6.41
C LEU A 163 2.90 14.19 7.75
N SER A 164 3.68 14.67 8.72
CA SER A 164 3.77 14.05 10.05
C SER A 164 2.43 14.10 10.78
N ARG A 165 1.72 15.23 10.73
CA ARG A 165 0.35 15.35 11.25
C ARG A 165 -0.58 14.33 10.58
N TRP A 166 -0.54 14.22 9.25
CA TRP A 166 -1.38 13.27 8.52
C TRP A 166 -1.03 11.81 8.84
N LEU A 167 0.24 11.46 8.97
CA LEU A 167 0.69 10.12 9.41
C LEU A 167 0.14 9.79 10.80
N GLU A 168 0.17 10.74 11.73
CA GLU A 168 -0.41 10.59 13.07
C GLU A 168 -1.93 10.42 13.03
N ASP A 169 -2.65 11.20 12.21
CA ASP A 169 -4.10 11.07 12.05
C ASP A 169 -4.48 9.71 11.43
N MET A 170 -3.72 9.22 10.45
CA MET A 170 -3.94 7.91 9.83
C MET A 170 -3.66 6.76 10.80
N SER A 171 -2.67 6.88 11.67
CA SER A 171 -2.34 5.84 12.67
C SER A 171 -3.43 5.63 13.72
N LYS A 172 -4.35 6.58 13.87
CA LYS A 172 -5.49 6.49 14.81
C LYS A 172 -6.73 5.82 14.20
N LEU A 173 -6.67 5.42 12.94
CA LEU A 173 -7.80 4.74 12.30
C LEU A 173 -8.02 3.34 12.90
N PRO A 174 -9.27 2.88 12.94
CA PRO A 174 -9.57 1.51 13.40
C PRO A 174 -8.76 0.47 12.63
N TYR A 175 -8.30 -0.56 13.34
CA TYR A 175 -7.52 -1.68 12.80
C TYR A 175 -6.15 -1.30 12.22
N HIS A 176 -5.67 -0.07 12.46
CA HIS A 176 -4.36 0.37 11.95
C HIS A 176 -3.24 -0.60 12.36
N ASP A 177 -3.13 -0.91 13.64
CA ASP A 177 -2.07 -1.78 14.16
C ASP A 177 -2.22 -3.23 13.68
N ASP A 178 -3.47 -3.68 13.51
CA ASP A 178 -3.76 -5.02 13.00
C ASP A 178 -3.26 -5.22 11.57
N VAL A 179 -3.51 -4.26 10.67
CA VAL A 179 -3.07 -4.35 9.27
C VAL A 179 -1.57 -4.10 9.10
N HIS A 180 -0.93 -3.40 10.06
CA HIS A 180 0.50 -3.12 10.05
C HIS A 180 1.33 -4.09 10.92
N MET A 181 0.71 -5.10 11.50
CA MET A 181 1.37 -6.06 12.39
C MET A 181 2.61 -6.71 11.74
N VAL A 182 2.61 -6.96 10.43
CA VAL A 182 3.76 -7.51 9.71
C VAL A 182 4.96 -6.54 9.77
N LEU A 183 4.74 -5.25 9.61
CA LEU A 183 5.81 -4.23 9.68
C LEU A 183 6.36 -4.11 11.10
N THR A 184 5.46 -4.12 12.10
CA THR A 184 5.85 -4.11 13.52
C THR A 184 6.69 -5.33 13.90
N LYS A 185 6.33 -6.52 13.39
CA LYS A 185 7.10 -7.75 13.62
C LYS A 185 8.42 -7.79 12.86
N MET A 186 8.49 -7.16 11.72
CA MET A 186 9.72 -7.02 10.94
C MET A 186 10.70 -6.06 11.64
N GLY A 187 10.17 -4.97 12.19
CA GLY A 187 10.94 -3.97 12.93
C GLY A 187 11.92 -3.18 12.07
N ASP A 188 12.89 -2.54 12.72
CA ASP A 188 13.94 -1.75 12.07
C ASP A 188 14.81 -2.62 11.17
N ILE A 189 14.83 -2.32 9.88
CA ILE A 189 15.62 -3.02 8.86
C ILE A 189 16.73 -2.15 8.27
N SER A 190 16.97 -0.96 8.83
CA SER A 190 17.97 -0.02 8.31
C SER A 190 19.42 -0.56 8.38
N GLU A 191 19.70 -1.37 9.40
CA GLU A 191 21.03 -1.98 9.59
C GLU A 191 21.03 -3.49 9.38
N THR A 192 19.96 -4.17 9.78
CA THR A 192 19.87 -5.63 9.73
C THR A 192 18.52 -6.11 9.24
N VAL A 193 18.51 -6.78 8.11
CA VAL A 193 17.29 -7.36 7.52
C VAL A 193 16.99 -8.71 8.19
N PRO A 194 15.76 -8.94 8.68
CA PRO A 194 15.35 -10.24 9.18
C PRO A 194 15.45 -11.32 8.11
N GLU A 195 15.74 -12.54 8.53
CA GLU A 195 15.72 -13.69 7.63
C GLU A 195 14.34 -13.86 6.97
N MET A 196 14.31 -14.31 5.71
CA MET A 196 13.07 -14.47 4.94
C MET A 196 12.04 -15.36 5.66
N GLU A 197 12.49 -16.34 6.43
CA GLU A 197 11.62 -17.21 7.23
C GLU A 197 10.85 -16.41 8.30
N ILE A 198 11.50 -15.46 8.96
CA ILE A 198 10.86 -14.58 9.96
C ILE A 198 9.81 -13.70 9.29
N ILE A 199 10.14 -13.11 8.13
CA ILE A 199 9.21 -12.27 7.36
C ILE A 199 8.00 -13.09 6.91
N MET A 200 8.21 -14.30 6.39
CA MET A 200 7.13 -15.19 5.97
C MET A 200 6.23 -15.59 7.15
N LYS A 201 6.81 -15.91 8.30
CA LYS A 201 6.05 -16.23 9.52
C LYS A 201 5.21 -15.03 9.97
N ALA A 202 5.79 -13.83 10.02
CA ALA A 202 5.08 -12.60 10.37
C ALA A 202 3.89 -12.34 9.42
N ASN A 203 4.05 -12.55 8.11
CA ASN A 203 2.98 -12.44 7.14
C ASN A 203 1.85 -13.45 7.39
N LEU A 204 2.17 -14.72 7.65
CA LEU A 204 1.18 -15.76 7.93
C LEU A 204 0.37 -15.48 9.20
N GLU A 205 1.05 -15.05 10.26
CA GLU A 205 0.42 -14.68 11.53
C GLU A 205 -0.49 -13.45 11.38
N THR A 206 -0.03 -12.42 10.66
CA THR A 206 -0.84 -11.23 10.36
C THR A 206 -2.09 -11.62 9.55
N PHE A 207 -1.93 -12.46 8.53
CA PHE A 207 -3.05 -12.91 7.71
C PHE A 207 -4.07 -13.72 8.52
N SER A 208 -3.62 -14.62 9.41
CA SER A 208 -4.50 -15.36 10.31
C SER A 208 -5.29 -14.44 11.23
N HIS A 209 -4.60 -13.48 11.85
CA HIS A 209 -5.22 -12.47 12.72
C HIS A 209 -6.28 -11.63 12.01
N LEU A 210 -5.98 -11.14 10.80
CA LEU A 210 -6.95 -10.37 10.01
C LEU A 210 -8.17 -11.20 9.61
N ASN A 211 -8.01 -12.51 9.33
CA ASN A 211 -9.14 -13.39 9.06
C ASN A 211 -10.04 -13.58 10.29
N GLU A 212 -9.46 -13.66 11.49
CA GLU A 212 -10.25 -13.74 12.73
C GLU A 212 -11.08 -12.47 12.95
N ILE A 213 -10.45 -11.28 12.74
CA ILE A 213 -11.18 -9.99 12.82
C ILE A 213 -12.33 -9.97 11.81
N ALA A 214 -12.06 -10.31 10.55
CA ALA A 214 -13.07 -10.30 9.50
C ALA A 214 -14.25 -11.26 9.81
N SER A 215 -13.96 -12.44 10.36
CA SER A 215 -14.98 -13.40 10.77
C SER A 215 -15.87 -12.87 11.89
N ASN A 216 -15.29 -12.18 12.87
CA ASN A 216 -16.01 -11.59 14.00
C ASN A 216 -16.89 -10.40 13.57
N LEU A 217 -16.49 -9.65 12.54
CA LEU A 217 -17.28 -8.54 11.99
C LEU A 217 -18.46 -9.01 11.13
N SER A 218 -18.43 -10.27 10.66
CA SER A 218 -19.45 -10.85 9.79
C SER A 218 -20.51 -11.65 10.57
N SER A 219 -20.31 -11.84 11.89
CA SER A 219 -21.21 -12.53 12.82
C SER A 219 -22.12 -11.54 13.53
#